data_879963c4728f500cc8f155a00ff31fc7
#
_entry.id   879963c4728f500cc8f155a00ff31fc7
#
_cell.length_a   1.000
_cell.length_b   1.000
_cell.length_c   1.000
_cell.angle_alpha   90.00
_cell.angle_beta   90.00
_cell.angle_gamma   90.00
#
_symmetry.space_group_name_H-M   'P 1'
#
loop_
_entity.id
_entity.type
_entity.pdbx_description
1 polymer ?
#
loop_
_entity_poly.entity_id
_entity_poly.type
_entity_poly.pdbx_seq_one_letter_code
_entity_poly.pdbx_strand_id
1 'polypeptide(L)'
;IPVWDYQIATEPLTDAQLDKISWGKPESRHALGDFSNMFHYFRLTRDNRITWGGGGAVRYYFNRGIDMKFMDAPQRYEQLATEFFDMFPQLEGDVKFSHKWGGIIASSTRFCVVPGVLYNGRLAWAVGYTGLGVGASRFGARIGIELLGYQPSNIIKMKFVTGRALPWVPEPLCWVGV
;
A
#
# COMPACT_ATOMS: atom_id res chain seq x y z
N ILE A 1 1.34 -0.79 13.64
CA ILE A 1 0.67 0.51 13.66
C ILE A 1 -0.14 0.73 12.40
N PRO A 2 -1.22 1.53 12.44
CA PRO A 2 -1.93 2.00 11.26
C PRO A 2 -1.15 3.14 10.59
N VAL A 3 -0.96 3.04 9.29
CA VAL A 3 -0.38 4.11 8.47
C VAL A 3 -1.38 4.41 7.35
N TRP A 4 -1.74 5.66 7.20
CA TRP A 4 -2.64 6.10 6.15
C TRP A 4 -1.89 6.29 4.84
N ASP A 5 -2.45 5.74 3.79
CA ASP A 5 -1.98 5.86 2.43
C ASP A 5 -3.10 6.42 1.55
N TYR A 6 -2.73 7.25 0.57
CA TYR A 6 -3.68 7.99 -0.25
C TYR A 6 -3.43 7.74 -1.72
N GLN A 7 -4.52 7.78 -2.47
CA GLN A 7 -4.50 7.63 -3.92
C GLN A 7 -5.42 8.63 -4.60
N ILE A 8 -5.05 8.97 -5.82
CA ILE A 8 -5.86 9.70 -6.79
C ILE A 8 -5.95 8.92 -8.09
N ALA A 9 -6.97 9.19 -8.88
CA ALA A 9 -7.06 8.68 -10.25
C ALA A 9 -7.49 9.79 -11.20
N THR A 10 -6.85 9.82 -12.36
CA THR A 10 -7.18 10.77 -13.42
C THR A 10 -8.58 10.49 -13.99
N GLU A 11 -9.12 11.44 -14.75
CA GLU A 11 -10.11 11.13 -15.78
C GLU A 11 -9.51 10.18 -16.81
N PRO A 12 -10.30 9.47 -17.62
CA PRO A 12 -9.77 8.67 -18.72
C PRO A 12 -8.91 9.54 -19.65
N LEU A 13 -7.68 9.13 -19.88
CA LEU A 13 -6.79 9.80 -20.81
C LEU A 13 -7.16 9.46 -22.24
N THR A 14 -7.05 10.45 -23.11
CA THR A 14 -7.14 10.26 -24.56
C THR A 14 -5.88 9.58 -25.09
N ASP A 15 -5.98 8.99 -26.29
CA ASP A 15 -4.82 8.38 -26.94
C ASP A 15 -3.68 9.39 -27.14
N ALA A 16 -4.01 10.64 -27.50
CA ALA A 16 -3.03 11.72 -27.64
C ALA A 16 -2.30 12.05 -26.32
N GLN A 17 -2.99 11.98 -25.17
CA GLN A 17 -2.37 12.16 -23.84
C GLN A 17 -1.48 10.96 -23.47
N LEU A 18 -1.91 9.74 -23.79
CA LEU A 18 -1.10 8.54 -23.59
C LEU A 18 0.17 8.55 -24.45
N ASP A 19 0.07 9.02 -25.69
CA ASP A 19 1.21 9.17 -26.60
C ASP A 19 2.24 10.18 -26.06
N LYS A 20 1.78 11.30 -25.44
CA LYS A 20 2.68 12.29 -24.83
C LYS A 20 3.61 11.68 -23.78
N ILE A 21 3.15 10.68 -23.05
CA ILE A 21 3.93 9.99 -21.99
C ILE A 21 4.48 8.64 -22.44
N SER A 22 4.30 8.30 -23.75
CA SER A 22 4.73 7.02 -24.33
C SER A 22 4.22 5.80 -23.58
N TRP A 23 3.02 5.90 -22.98
CA TRP A 23 2.42 4.84 -22.17
C TRP A 23 0.98 4.56 -22.61
N GLY A 24 0.58 3.32 -22.74
CA GLY A 24 -0.78 2.94 -23.12
C GLY A 24 -0.87 1.80 -24.13
N LYS A 25 0.25 1.42 -24.75
CA LYS A 25 0.28 0.23 -25.57
C LYS A 25 -0.02 -1.01 -24.72
N PRO A 26 -0.70 -2.04 -25.25
CA PRO A 26 -1.06 -3.23 -24.48
C PRO A 26 0.12 -3.85 -23.73
N GLU A 27 1.29 -3.91 -24.33
CA GLU A 27 2.52 -4.45 -23.79
C GLU A 27 3.16 -3.57 -22.70
N SER A 28 2.78 -2.31 -22.56
CA SER A 28 3.35 -1.35 -21.61
C SER A 28 2.44 -1.03 -20.41
N ARG A 29 1.30 -1.71 -20.27
CA ARG A 29 0.31 -1.46 -19.19
C ARG A 29 0.68 -2.13 -17.85
N HIS A 30 1.94 -2.13 -17.50
CA HIS A 30 2.41 -2.66 -16.22
C HIS A 30 2.09 -1.70 -15.07
N ALA A 31 2.03 -2.25 -13.86
CA ALA A 31 2.14 -1.45 -12.65
C ALA A 31 3.59 -1.01 -12.49
N LEU A 32 3.78 0.24 -12.12
CA LEU A 32 5.08 0.88 -11.97
C LEU A 32 5.22 1.44 -10.55
N GLY A 33 6.45 1.62 -10.13
CA GLY A 33 6.81 2.36 -8.92
C GLY A 33 8.16 3.03 -9.12
N ASP A 34 8.39 4.13 -8.41
CA ASP A 34 9.69 4.77 -8.38
C ASP A 34 10.61 4.13 -7.33
N PHE A 35 11.86 4.59 -7.25
CA PHE A 35 12.89 4.11 -6.32
C PHE A 35 13.03 4.97 -5.05
N SER A 36 12.06 5.82 -4.76
CA SER A 36 12.08 6.64 -3.55
C SER A 36 11.87 5.79 -2.30
N ASN A 37 12.37 6.23 -1.12
CA ASN A 37 12.11 5.54 0.15
C ASN A 37 10.62 5.48 0.47
N MET A 38 9.92 6.59 0.25
CA MET A 38 8.46 6.67 0.21
C MET A 38 8.08 6.66 -1.26
N PHE A 39 8.03 5.47 -1.85
CA PHE A 39 7.83 5.30 -3.29
C PHE A 39 6.39 5.59 -3.71
N HIS A 40 6.25 6.12 -4.91
CA HIS A 40 4.96 6.14 -5.60
C HIS A 40 4.72 4.81 -6.28
N TYR A 41 3.46 4.41 -6.34
CA TYR A 41 3.03 3.26 -7.11
C TYR A 41 1.83 3.67 -7.97
N PHE A 42 1.88 3.30 -9.22
CA PHE A 42 0.91 3.75 -10.20
C PHE A 42 0.72 2.73 -11.31
N ARG A 43 -0.42 2.82 -11.95
CA ARG A 43 -0.76 1.94 -13.07
C ARG A 43 -1.79 2.59 -13.99
N LEU A 44 -1.79 2.15 -15.24
CA LEU A 44 -2.83 2.46 -16.20
C LEU A 44 -3.96 1.43 -16.10
N THR A 45 -5.19 1.89 -15.91
CA THR A 45 -6.39 1.06 -15.86
C THR A 45 -6.87 0.70 -17.28
N ARG A 46 -7.85 -0.23 -17.37
CA ARG A 46 -8.41 -0.62 -18.68
C ARG A 46 -9.10 0.53 -19.42
N ASP A 47 -9.70 1.45 -18.68
CA ASP A 47 -10.37 2.64 -19.17
C ASP A 47 -9.45 3.87 -19.26
N ASN A 48 -8.14 3.63 -19.38
CA ASN A 48 -7.11 4.65 -19.58
C ASN A 48 -6.97 5.68 -18.47
N ARG A 49 -7.27 5.36 -17.22
CA ARG A 49 -6.96 6.21 -16.06
C ARG A 49 -5.60 5.86 -15.49
N ILE A 50 -4.87 6.84 -15.05
CA ILE A 50 -3.70 6.59 -14.19
C ILE A 50 -4.16 6.64 -12.74
N THR A 51 -4.00 5.53 -12.00
CA THR A 51 -4.06 5.54 -10.54
C THR A 51 -2.69 5.87 -10.00
N TRP A 52 -2.61 6.78 -9.04
CA TRP A 52 -1.37 7.30 -8.48
C TRP A 52 -1.47 7.38 -6.97
N GLY A 53 -0.51 6.83 -6.23
CA GLY A 53 -0.55 6.81 -4.77
C GLY A 53 0.82 6.63 -4.14
N GLY A 54 0.87 6.68 -2.81
CA GLY A 54 2.10 6.56 -2.04
C GLY A 54 2.83 7.89 -1.86
N GLY A 55 4.14 7.88 -2.03
CA GLY A 55 4.99 9.07 -1.96
C GLY A 55 4.91 9.81 -0.64
N GLY A 56 5.08 11.10 -0.70
CA GLY A 56 5.03 11.99 0.46
C GLY A 56 3.65 12.13 1.11
N ALA A 57 2.59 11.60 0.51
CA ALA A 57 1.23 11.66 1.05
C ALA A 57 0.99 10.67 2.21
N VAL A 58 1.78 9.61 2.32
CA VAL A 58 1.67 8.60 3.40
C VAL A 58 1.86 9.24 4.76
N ARG A 59 0.99 8.88 5.74
CA ARG A 59 1.02 9.49 7.08
C ARG A 59 0.69 8.51 8.21
N TYR A 60 1.44 8.65 9.28
CA TYR A 60 1.07 8.16 10.59
C TYR A 60 0.43 9.30 11.40
N TYR A 61 -0.76 9.07 11.95
CA TYR A 61 -1.41 10.05 12.81
C TYR A 61 -1.21 9.69 14.29
N PHE A 62 -0.95 10.71 15.11
CA PHE A 62 -0.72 10.56 16.54
C PHE A 62 -1.78 9.68 17.21
N ASN A 63 -1.35 8.90 18.18
CA ASN A 63 -2.19 7.96 18.92
C ASN A 63 -2.88 6.91 18.03
N ARG A 64 -2.17 6.45 16.98
CA ARG A 64 -2.65 5.38 16.06
C ARG A 64 -4.01 5.72 15.45
N GLY A 65 -4.16 6.93 14.96
CA GLY A 65 -5.42 7.42 14.41
C GLY A 65 -5.99 6.54 13.30
N ILE A 66 -7.16 5.96 13.55
CA ILE A 66 -7.92 5.10 12.61
C ILE A 66 -9.29 5.70 12.25
N ASP A 67 -9.52 6.95 12.63
CA ASP A 67 -10.78 7.64 12.37
C ASP A 67 -10.91 7.92 10.85
N MET A 68 -12.06 7.58 10.29
CA MET A 68 -12.35 7.78 8.86
C MET A 68 -12.29 9.25 8.40
N LYS A 69 -12.31 10.22 9.34
CA LYS A 69 -12.06 11.63 9.00
C LYS A 69 -10.69 11.85 8.35
N PHE A 70 -9.71 11.01 8.64
CA PHE A 70 -8.39 11.08 8.01
C PHE A 70 -8.39 10.67 6.54
N MET A 71 -9.47 10.05 6.04
CA MET A 71 -9.64 9.81 4.62
C MET A 71 -9.91 11.11 3.85
N ASP A 72 -10.57 12.09 4.47
CA ASP A 72 -10.73 13.41 3.89
C ASP A 72 -9.54 14.31 4.23
N ALA A 73 -8.49 14.20 3.43
CA ALA A 73 -7.21 14.87 3.62
C ALA A 73 -6.82 15.70 2.37
N PRO A 74 -7.46 16.86 2.13
CA PRO A 74 -7.23 17.68 0.93
C PRO A 74 -5.75 17.91 0.63
N GLN A 75 -4.97 18.28 1.64
CA GLN A 75 -3.54 18.54 1.52
C GLN A 75 -2.75 17.33 0.99
N ARG A 76 -3.17 16.10 1.30
CA ARG A 76 -2.51 14.88 0.81
C ARG A 76 -2.82 14.64 -0.66
N TYR A 77 -4.06 14.91 -1.07
CA TYR A 77 -4.46 14.81 -2.48
C TYR A 77 -3.82 15.89 -3.33
N GLU A 78 -3.70 17.11 -2.82
CA GLU A 78 -2.95 18.19 -3.48
C GLU A 78 -1.47 17.83 -3.64
N GLN A 79 -0.86 17.27 -2.61
CA GLN A 79 0.51 16.78 -2.67
C GLN A 79 0.67 15.70 -3.74
N LEU A 80 -0.21 14.69 -3.77
CA LEU A 80 -0.19 13.66 -4.81
C LEU A 80 -0.36 14.22 -6.22
N ALA A 81 -1.21 15.24 -6.38
CA ALA A 81 -1.39 15.89 -7.68
C ALA A 81 -0.13 16.63 -8.12
N THR A 82 0.54 17.32 -7.20
CA THR A 82 1.83 17.98 -7.48
C THR A 82 2.89 16.95 -7.89
N GLU A 83 3.08 15.92 -7.08
CA GLU A 83 4.04 14.83 -7.35
C GLU A 83 3.73 14.08 -8.65
N PHE A 84 2.46 13.96 -9.03
CA PHE A 84 2.04 13.40 -10.32
C PHE A 84 2.50 14.27 -11.48
N PHE A 85 2.33 15.59 -11.42
CA PHE A 85 2.76 16.48 -12.50
C PHE A 85 4.28 16.68 -12.51
N ASP A 86 4.97 16.50 -11.39
CA ASP A 86 6.44 16.41 -11.38
C ASP A 86 6.93 15.20 -12.18
N MET A 87 6.22 14.07 -12.11
CA MET A 87 6.53 12.86 -12.88
C MET A 87 6.06 12.94 -14.35
N PHE A 88 4.91 13.57 -14.58
CA PHE A 88 4.26 13.67 -15.90
C PHE A 88 4.00 15.15 -16.29
N PRO A 89 5.03 15.98 -16.40
CA PRO A 89 4.85 17.41 -16.72
C PRO A 89 4.15 17.64 -18.07
N GLN A 90 4.21 16.66 -19.00
CA GLN A 90 3.53 16.72 -20.30
C GLN A 90 2.01 16.69 -20.20
N LEU A 91 1.46 16.31 -19.04
CA LEU A 91 0.02 16.21 -18.78
C LEU A 91 -0.52 17.39 -17.96
N GLU A 92 0.35 18.30 -17.52
CA GLU A 92 -0.05 19.46 -16.72
C GLU A 92 -0.99 20.37 -17.51
N GLY A 93 -2.10 20.75 -16.88
CA GLY A 93 -3.16 21.54 -17.50
C GLY A 93 -4.13 20.76 -18.40
N ASP A 94 -3.74 19.56 -18.86
CA ASP A 94 -4.56 18.75 -19.78
C ASP A 94 -5.35 17.64 -19.05
N VAL A 95 -4.97 17.30 -17.82
CA VAL A 95 -5.53 16.16 -17.07
C VAL A 95 -6.10 16.61 -15.73
N LYS A 96 -7.27 16.05 -15.38
CA LYS A 96 -7.93 16.26 -14.09
C LYS A 96 -8.02 14.94 -13.34
N PHE A 97 -8.16 15.05 -12.02
CA PHE A 97 -8.39 13.90 -11.16
C PHE A 97 -9.87 13.76 -10.86
N SER A 98 -10.42 12.59 -11.13
CA SER A 98 -11.85 12.29 -10.97
C SER A 98 -12.16 11.51 -9.71
N HIS A 99 -11.15 10.81 -9.13
CA HIS A 99 -11.31 10.02 -7.92
C HIS A 99 -10.16 10.29 -6.95
N LYS A 100 -10.50 10.25 -5.68
CA LYS A 100 -9.55 10.31 -4.57
C LYS A 100 -10.03 9.38 -3.46
N TRP A 101 -9.10 8.67 -2.81
CA TRP A 101 -9.43 7.84 -1.65
C TRP A 101 -8.20 7.64 -0.77
N GLY A 102 -8.43 7.29 0.47
CA GLY A 102 -7.39 6.89 1.41
C GLY A 102 -7.75 5.61 2.12
N GLY A 103 -6.76 4.94 2.67
CA GLY A 103 -6.95 3.71 3.41
C GLY A 103 -5.84 3.46 4.42
N ILE A 104 -6.13 2.58 5.37
CA ILE A 104 -5.21 2.24 6.44
C ILE A 104 -4.39 1.01 6.06
N ILE A 105 -3.08 1.14 6.12
CA ILE A 105 -2.12 0.05 6.04
C ILE A 105 -1.75 -0.39 7.45
N ALA A 106 -1.92 -1.67 7.76
CA ALA A 106 -1.42 -2.25 9.00
C ALA A 106 0.08 -2.56 8.88
N SER A 107 0.91 -1.69 9.46
CA SER A 107 2.36 -1.84 9.39
C SER A 107 2.93 -2.54 10.63
N SER A 108 3.69 -3.61 10.42
CA SER A 108 4.44 -4.31 11.45
C SER A 108 5.87 -3.76 11.55
N THR A 109 6.53 -3.95 12.70
CA THR A 109 7.95 -3.61 12.87
C THR A 109 8.89 -4.43 11.98
N ARG A 110 8.38 -5.47 11.36
CA ARG A 110 9.14 -6.33 10.43
C ARG A 110 8.93 -5.95 8.97
N PHE A 111 8.06 -4.99 8.68
CA PHE A 111 7.65 -4.59 7.33
C PHE A 111 7.17 -5.76 6.45
N CYS A 112 6.69 -6.82 7.08
CA CYS A 112 6.11 -7.97 6.38
C CYS A 112 5.02 -8.61 7.24
N VAL A 113 4.27 -9.56 6.65
CA VAL A 113 3.21 -10.30 7.34
C VAL A 113 3.70 -10.96 8.63
N VAL A 114 2.89 -10.86 9.68
CA VAL A 114 3.10 -11.51 10.97
C VAL A 114 2.07 -12.62 11.12
N PRO A 115 2.44 -13.87 10.88
CA PRO A 115 1.56 -15.01 11.13
C PRO A 115 1.61 -15.43 12.60
N GLY A 116 0.58 -16.15 13.03
CA GLY A 116 0.57 -16.74 14.36
C GLY A 116 -0.60 -17.70 14.56
N VAL A 117 -0.58 -18.38 15.70
CA VAL A 117 -1.58 -19.37 16.11
C VAL A 117 -1.89 -19.26 17.59
N LEU A 118 -3.16 -19.45 17.96
CA LEU A 118 -3.65 -19.44 19.34
C LEU A 118 -4.55 -20.65 19.60
N TYR A 119 -4.95 -20.77 20.87
CA TYR A 119 -5.90 -21.78 21.35
C TYR A 119 -5.53 -23.20 20.94
N ASN A 120 -4.26 -23.57 21.14
CA ASN A 120 -3.75 -24.92 20.81
C ASN A 120 -4.00 -25.30 19.34
N GLY A 121 -3.73 -24.40 18.42
CA GLY A 121 -3.89 -24.67 16.98
C GLY A 121 -5.29 -24.50 16.43
N ARG A 122 -6.21 -23.88 17.18
CA ARG A 122 -7.61 -23.70 16.71
C ARG A 122 -7.87 -22.38 16.01
N LEU A 123 -6.98 -21.41 16.18
CA LEU A 123 -7.06 -20.10 15.53
C LEU A 123 -5.71 -19.72 14.94
N ALA A 124 -5.66 -19.50 13.66
CA ALA A 124 -4.49 -18.93 12.99
C ALA A 124 -4.81 -17.54 12.44
N TRP A 125 -3.80 -16.69 12.36
CA TRP A 125 -3.89 -15.37 11.73
C TRP A 125 -2.67 -15.06 10.89
N ALA A 126 -2.84 -14.11 9.97
CA ALA A 126 -1.76 -13.48 9.23
C ALA A 126 -2.13 -12.01 9.05
N VAL A 127 -1.39 -11.11 9.68
CA VAL A 127 -1.70 -9.66 9.76
C VAL A 127 -0.46 -8.81 9.51
N GLY A 128 -0.64 -7.49 9.37
CA GLY A 128 0.48 -6.54 9.26
C GLY A 128 1.23 -6.66 7.95
N TYR A 129 0.52 -6.75 6.82
CA TYR A 129 1.11 -6.90 5.48
C TYR A 129 1.90 -5.69 4.99
N THR A 130 1.83 -4.55 5.67
CA THR A 130 2.63 -3.33 5.39
C THR A 130 2.53 -2.90 3.92
N GLY A 131 1.29 -2.81 3.39
CA GLY A 131 1.01 -2.42 2.01
C GLY A 131 1.13 -3.54 0.96
N LEU A 132 1.74 -4.68 1.27
CA LEU A 132 2.00 -5.77 0.33
C LEU A 132 0.90 -6.84 0.29
N GLY A 133 -0.28 -6.55 0.84
CA GLY A 133 -1.35 -7.53 1.08
C GLY A 133 -1.90 -8.22 -0.16
N VAL A 134 -1.93 -7.57 -1.32
CA VAL A 134 -2.53 -8.13 -2.54
C VAL A 134 -1.87 -9.45 -2.96
N GLY A 135 -0.54 -9.49 -3.01
CA GLY A 135 0.20 -10.72 -3.31
C GLY A 135 0.42 -11.61 -2.10
N ALA A 136 0.81 -11.02 -0.96
CA ALA A 136 1.22 -11.75 0.23
C ALA A 136 0.06 -12.40 1.00
N SER A 137 -1.20 -11.97 0.82
CA SER A 137 -2.35 -12.55 1.51
C SER A 137 -2.58 -14.02 1.16
N ARG A 138 -2.34 -14.42 -0.08
CA ARG A 138 -2.40 -15.85 -0.48
C ARG A 138 -1.38 -16.68 0.28
N PHE A 139 -0.17 -16.16 0.43
CA PHE A 139 0.89 -16.81 1.19
C PHE A 139 0.57 -16.83 2.69
N GLY A 140 0.06 -15.74 3.23
CA GLY A 140 -0.43 -15.66 4.61
C GLY A 140 -1.55 -16.66 4.90
N ALA A 141 -2.51 -16.81 4.00
CA ALA A 141 -3.58 -17.82 4.12
C ALA A 141 -3.02 -19.24 4.14
N ARG A 142 -2.06 -19.54 3.26
CA ARG A 142 -1.39 -20.85 3.24
C ARG A 142 -0.69 -21.12 4.57
N ILE A 143 0.08 -20.17 5.10
CA ILE A 143 0.74 -20.30 6.41
C ILE A 143 -0.31 -20.55 7.50
N GLY A 144 -1.43 -19.83 7.50
CA GLY A 144 -2.50 -19.99 8.46
C GLY A 144 -3.07 -21.42 8.44
N ILE A 145 -3.33 -21.97 7.26
CA ILE A 145 -3.82 -23.36 7.07
C ILE A 145 -2.79 -24.37 7.60
N GLU A 146 -1.52 -24.20 7.28
CA GLU A 146 -0.45 -25.07 7.76
C GLU A 146 -0.26 -24.98 9.29
N LEU A 147 -0.40 -23.79 9.89
CA LEU A 147 -0.35 -23.59 11.35
C LEU A 147 -1.54 -24.25 12.07
N LEU A 148 -2.67 -24.43 11.41
CA LEU A 148 -3.81 -25.19 11.91
C LEU A 148 -3.62 -26.72 11.79
N GLY A 149 -2.48 -27.17 11.24
CA GLY A 149 -2.14 -28.59 11.13
C GLY A 149 -2.51 -29.24 9.79
N TYR A 150 -3.00 -28.45 8.81
CA TYR A 150 -3.31 -28.98 7.48
C TYR A 150 -2.08 -28.91 6.57
N GLN A 151 -1.66 -30.06 6.05
CA GLN A 151 -0.53 -30.20 5.09
C GLN A 151 0.72 -29.39 5.47
N PRO A 152 1.32 -29.63 6.65
CA PRO A 152 2.46 -28.85 7.12
C PRO A 152 3.65 -29.00 6.18
N SER A 153 4.29 -27.89 5.85
CA SER A 153 5.51 -27.84 5.05
C SER A 153 6.66 -27.23 5.84
N ASN A 154 7.84 -27.09 5.19
CA ASN A 154 8.97 -26.41 5.81
C ASN A 154 8.75 -24.90 6.00
N ILE A 155 7.73 -24.32 5.39
CA ILE A 155 7.42 -22.89 5.51
C ILE A 155 7.12 -22.50 6.96
N ILE A 156 6.35 -23.34 7.69
CA ILE A 156 6.00 -23.05 9.09
C ILE A 156 7.20 -23.13 10.06
N LYS A 157 8.31 -23.70 9.64
CA LYS A 157 9.57 -23.78 10.40
C LYS A 157 10.48 -22.57 10.18
N MET A 158 10.20 -21.75 9.19
CA MET A 158 11.02 -20.59 8.85
C MET A 158 10.99 -19.54 9.96
N LYS A 159 12.13 -18.92 10.24
CA LYS A 159 12.26 -17.86 11.29
C LYS A 159 11.26 -16.72 11.09
N PHE A 160 10.89 -16.43 9.87
CA PHE A 160 9.90 -15.41 9.56
C PHE A 160 8.48 -15.81 10.06
N VAL A 161 8.15 -17.10 10.13
CA VAL A 161 6.88 -17.61 10.67
C VAL A 161 6.96 -17.79 12.19
N THR A 162 8.04 -18.38 12.69
CA THR A 162 8.22 -18.70 14.11
C THR A 162 8.67 -17.53 14.96
N GLY A 163 9.29 -16.53 14.34
CA GLY A 163 9.81 -15.35 15.03
C GLY A 163 8.69 -14.39 15.45
N ARG A 164 8.82 -13.81 16.64
CA ARG A 164 7.90 -12.76 17.11
C ARG A 164 8.22 -11.42 16.50
N ALA A 165 7.20 -10.67 16.10
CA ALA A 165 7.36 -9.26 15.79
C ALA A 165 7.57 -8.49 17.09
N LEU A 166 8.52 -7.57 17.07
CA LEU A 166 8.69 -6.64 18.21
C LEU A 166 7.47 -5.69 18.24
N PRO A 167 7.00 -5.32 19.44
CA PRO A 167 5.98 -4.30 19.54
C PRO A 167 6.53 -2.95 19.07
N TRP A 168 5.69 -2.14 18.47
CA TRP A 168 6.01 -0.74 18.25
C TRP A 168 6.16 -0.02 19.58
N VAL A 169 7.10 0.92 19.64
CA VAL A 169 7.28 1.76 20.81
C VAL A 169 5.99 2.52 21.15
N PRO A 170 5.73 2.82 22.43
CA PRO A 170 4.54 3.57 22.83
C PRO A 170 4.62 5.05 22.37
N GLU A 171 3.48 5.72 22.38
CA GLU A 171 3.41 7.16 22.21
C GLU A 171 4.05 7.91 23.39
N PRO A 172 4.66 9.07 23.19
CA PRO A 172 4.77 9.80 21.92
C PRO A 172 5.93 9.35 21.02
N LEU A 173 6.77 8.43 21.46
CA LEU A 173 7.99 8.01 20.75
C LEU A 173 7.66 7.39 19.37
N CYS A 174 6.55 6.67 19.27
CA CYS A 174 6.11 6.09 18.02
C CYS A 174 5.85 7.19 16.97
N TRP A 175 5.17 8.27 17.36
CA TRP A 175 4.83 9.38 16.46
C TRP A 175 6.05 10.17 16.00
N VAL A 176 7.07 10.29 16.86
CA VAL A 176 8.32 11.01 16.50
C VAL A 176 9.20 10.18 15.58
N GLY A 177 9.14 8.84 15.70
CA GLY A 177 10.03 7.91 14.98
C GLY A 177 9.44 7.29 13.70
N VAL A 178 8.22 7.61 13.34
CA VAL A 178 7.50 7.17 12.15
C VAL A 178 7.13 8.39 11.31
#